data_8d6ff8d4590ef56aa1da5267dcf3e9be
#
_entry.id   8d6ff8d4590ef56aa1da5267dcf3e9be
#
_cell.length_a   1.000
_cell.length_b   1.000
_cell.length_c   1.000
_cell.angle_alpha   90.00
_cell.angle_beta   90.00
_cell.angle_gamma   90.00
#
_symmetry.space_group_name_H-M   'P 1'
#
loop_
_entity.id
_entity.type
_entity.pdbx_description
1 polymer ?
#
loop_
_entity_poly.entity_id
_entity_poly.type
_entity_poly.pdbx_seq_one_letter_code
_entity_poly.pdbx_strand_id
1 'polypeptide(L)'
;MFESFSRKFAHLFCFALLLSVPQSTFAGAPVEPVLHANLHDEAVLKPYLHLLDEIYPCDWHDAHTRSGYNLYDIGNGVEVLEFSCTVGMHNLANLYIRRTSNTKRPAKLISLDRPKGQPNTSRYILFNSFWDHNRNALTSFTVDRGLSDCGSFEIHRFTSQGYLELVEYRAKRECDGKFREPTDYPLIFPAK
;
A
#
# COMPACT_ATOMS: atom_id res chain seq x y z
N MET A 1 -75.52 7.27 39.68
CA MET A 1 -74.55 6.82 40.71
C MET A 1 -73.77 5.65 40.12
N PHE A 2 -72.71 5.96 39.33
CA PHE A 2 -71.64 5.02 38.94
C PHE A 2 -70.46 5.84 38.45
N GLU A 3 -69.36 5.80 39.20
CA GLU A 3 -68.16 6.52 38.95
C GLU A 3 -67.38 5.81 37.85
N SER A 4 -66.85 6.62 36.88
CA SER A 4 -65.97 6.19 35.80
C SER A 4 -64.55 6.34 36.26
N PHE A 5 -63.85 5.23 36.40
CA PHE A 5 -62.42 5.18 36.70
C PHE A 5 -61.60 5.28 35.37
N SER A 6 -61.01 6.45 35.10
CA SER A 6 -60.12 6.67 34.00
C SER A 6 -58.71 6.21 34.39
N ARG A 7 -58.22 5.12 33.80
CA ARG A 7 -56.83 4.67 33.89
C ARG A 7 -55.99 5.38 32.85
N LYS A 8 -55.12 6.27 33.28
CA LYS A 8 -54.04 6.86 32.46
C LYS A 8 -52.92 5.84 32.30
N PHE A 9 -52.72 5.33 31.10
CA PHE A 9 -51.54 4.57 30.75
C PHE A 9 -50.39 5.55 30.48
N ALA A 10 -49.40 5.54 31.35
CA ALA A 10 -48.13 6.21 31.12
C ALA A 10 -47.24 5.32 30.23
N HIS A 11 -47.06 5.70 28.97
CA HIS A 11 -46.08 5.04 28.10
C HIS A 11 -44.69 5.54 28.49
N LEU A 12 -43.96 4.67 29.16
CA LEU A 12 -42.52 4.87 29.42
C LEU A 12 -41.76 4.58 28.11
N PHE A 13 -41.37 5.63 27.39
CA PHE A 13 -40.46 5.51 26.25
C PHE A 13 -39.03 5.28 26.78
N CYS A 14 -38.58 4.03 26.79
CA CYS A 14 -37.18 3.69 27.00
C CYS A 14 -36.42 4.04 25.76
N PHE A 15 -35.78 5.23 25.73
CA PHE A 15 -34.77 5.59 24.70
C PHE A 15 -33.54 4.75 24.98
N ALA A 16 -33.37 3.65 24.25
CA ALA A 16 -32.11 2.92 24.19
C ALA A 16 -31.11 3.78 23.39
N LEU A 17 -30.23 4.52 24.09
CA LEU A 17 -29.07 5.13 23.49
C LEU A 17 -28.14 4.01 22.99
N LEU A 18 -28.21 3.70 21.71
CA LEU A 18 -27.21 2.92 21.02
C LEU A 18 -25.92 3.73 20.97
N LEU A 19 -25.07 3.55 21.96
CA LEU A 19 -23.68 4.00 21.91
C LEU A 19 -23.00 3.20 20.79
N SER A 20 -22.92 3.81 19.60
CA SER A 20 -22.06 3.32 18.54
C SER A 20 -20.61 3.49 18.99
N VAL A 21 -20.05 2.44 19.58
CA VAL A 21 -18.60 2.35 19.82
C VAL A 21 -17.94 2.40 18.45
N PRO A 22 -17.07 3.37 18.17
CA PRO A 22 -16.30 3.35 16.93
C PRO A 22 -15.47 2.05 16.93
N GLN A 23 -15.74 1.16 15.99
CA GLN A 23 -14.88 0.02 15.74
C GLN A 23 -13.55 0.60 15.22
N SER A 24 -12.60 0.76 16.13
CA SER A 24 -11.21 0.97 15.77
C SER A 24 -10.81 -0.24 14.95
N THR A 25 -10.73 -0.08 13.65
CA THR A 25 -10.05 -1.05 12.79
C THR A 25 -8.60 -1.07 13.27
N PHE A 26 -8.25 -2.08 14.06
CA PHE A 26 -6.87 -2.36 14.40
C PHE A 26 -6.15 -2.66 13.08
N ALA A 27 -5.54 -1.66 12.47
CA ALA A 27 -4.48 -1.89 11.52
C ALA A 27 -3.45 -2.74 12.29
N GLY A 28 -3.16 -3.94 11.78
CA GLY A 28 -2.21 -4.82 12.43
C GLY A 28 -0.90 -4.07 12.64
N ALA A 29 -0.22 -4.32 13.76
CA ALA A 29 1.06 -3.67 14.05
C ALA A 29 2.02 -3.81 12.86
N PRO A 30 2.80 -2.78 12.53
CA PRO A 30 3.81 -2.87 11.48
C PRO A 30 4.82 -3.97 11.83
N VAL A 31 5.22 -4.73 10.84
CA VAL A 31 6.14 -5.86 10.99
C VAL A 31 7.46 -5.56 10.29
N GLU A 32 8.55 -6.11 10.81
CA GLU A 32 9.83 -6.18 10.12
C GLU A 32 9.89 -7.51 9.38
N PRO A 33 9.78 -7.51 8.04
CA PRO A 33 9.78 -8.75 7.27
C PRO A 33 11.18 -9.32 7.11
N VAL A 34 11.27 -10.63 6.92
CA VAL A 34 12.48 -11.25 6.40
C VAL A 34 12.54 -11.03 4.91
N LEU A 35 13.52 -10.27 4.45
CA LEU A 35 13.69 -9.93 3.04
C LEU A 35 14.67 -10.88 2.36
N HIS A 36 14.22 -11.52 1.30
CA HIS A 36 15.04 -12.23 0.34
C HIS A 36 15.09 -11.38 -0.94
N ALA A 37 16.28 -10.89 -1.29
CA ALA A 37 16.47 -9.96 -2.39
C ALA A 37 17.20 -10.59 -3.57
N ASN A 38 16.95 -10.05 -4.77
CA ASN A 38 17.61 -10.44 -6.02
C ASN A 38 17.49 -11.93 -6.36
N LEU A 39 16.31 -12.50 -6.11
CA LEU A 39 16.00 -13.87 -6.46
C LEU A 39 15.63 -13.99 -7.94
N HIS A 40 16.01 -15.13 -8.57
CA HIS A 40 15.73 -15.44 -9.97
C HIS A 40 15.10 -16.84 -10.14
N ASP A 41 14.62 -17.43 -9.07
CA ASP A 41 14.02 -18.78 -9.09
C ASP A 41 12.60 -18.72 -9.69
N GLU A 42 12.45 -19.17 -10.92
CA GLU A 42 11.17 -19.22 -11.62
C GLU A 42 10.12 -20.10 -10.92
N ALA A 43 10.54 -21.11 -10.16
CA ALA A 43 9.61 -21.97 -9.44
C ALA A 43 8.86 -21.18 -8.35
N VAL A 44 9.50 -20.18 -7.74
CA VAL A 44 8.88 -19.29 -6.77
C VAL A 44 7.89 -18.33 -7.46
N LEU A 45 8.18 -17.91 -8.70
CA LEU A 45 7.32 -17.00 -9.45
C LEU A 45 6.04 -17.67 -9.97
N LYS A 46 6.08 -18.96 -10.24
CA LYS A 46 4.98 -19.70 -10.87
C LYS A 46 3.59 -19.42 -10.29
N PRO A 47 3.39 -19.32 -8.95
CA PRO A 47 2.08 -19.01 -8.38
C PRO A 47 1.57 -17.61 -8.70
N TYR A 48 2.44 -16.70 -9.18
CA TYR A 48 2.14 -15.29 -9.41
C TYR A 48 2.02 -14.94 -10.91
N LEU A 49 2.52 -15.79 -11.82
CA LEU A 49 2.62 -15.47 -13.25
C LEU A 49 1.29 -15.03 -13.86
N HIS A 50 0.19 -15.69 -13.51
CA HIS A 50 -1.13 -15.33 -14.01
C HIS A 50 -1.57 -13.90 -13.67
N LEU A 51 -1.08 -13.34 -12.56
CA LEU A 51 -1.36 -11.94 -12.20
C LEU A 51 -0.45 -10.98 -12.96
N LEU A 52 0.80 -11.36 -13.21
CA LEU A 52 1.76 -10.54 -13.95
C LEU A 52 1.34 -10.40 -15.42
N ASP A 53 0.83 -11.46 -16.03
CA ASP A 53 0.37 -11.46 -17.41
C ASP A 53 -0.92 -10.63 -17.61
N GLU A 54 -1.73 -10.46 -16.56
CA GLU A 54 -2.96 -9.65 -16.60
C GLU A 54 -2.72 -8.15 -16.44
N ILE A 55 -1.51 -7.75 -16.01
CA ILE A 55 -1.22 -6.34 -15.68
C ILE A 55 -0.61 -5.65 -16.90
N TYR A 56 -1.36 -4.70 -17.46
CA TYR A 56 -0.88 -3.87 -18.55
C TYR A 56 -0.72 -2.40 -18.11
N PRO A 57 0.34 -1.72 -18.50
CA PRO A 57 1.51 -2.16 -19.28
C PRO A 57 2.67 -2.65 -18.38
N CYS A 58 2.85 -3.95 -18.24
CA CYS A 58 3.93 -4.50 -17.45
C CYS A 58 4.83 -5.40 -18.32
N ASP A 59 6.04 -4.96 -18.57
CA ASP A 59 7.07 -5.75 -19.23
C ASP A 59 7.97 -6.45 -18.22
N TRP A 60 7.38 -7.40 -17.49
CA TRP A 60 8.05 -8.06 -16.39
C TRP A 60 9.19 -8.98 -16.84
N HIS A 61 9.14 -9.52 -18.06
CA HIS A 61 10.20 -10.40 -18.56
C HIS A 61 11.54 -9.68 -18.64
N ASP A 62 11.57 -8.48 -19.23
CA ASP A 62 12.79 -7.70 -19.35
C ASP A 62 13.26 -7.19 -17.98
N ALA A 63 12.36 -6.65 -17.17
CA ALA A 63 12.66 -6.14 -15.84
C ALA A 63 13.16 -7.26 -14.91
N HIS A 64 12.53 -8.42 -14.91
CA HIS A 64 12.95 -9.57 -14.12
C HIS A 64 14.34 -10.07 -14.52
N THR A 65 14.63 -10.14 -15.79
CA THR A 65 15.94 -10.58 -16.29
C THR A 65 17.06 -9.69 -15.76
N ARG A 66 16.78 -8.39 -15.58
CA ARG A 66 17.77 -7.42 -15.08
C ARG A 66 17.84 -7.34 -13.56
N SER A 67 16.69 -7.32 -12.91
CA SER A 67 16.58 -6.90 -11.51
C SER A 67 16.21 -8.02 -10.54
N GLY A 68 15.73 -9.17 -11.05
CA GLY A 68 15.19 -10.22 -10.20
C GLY A 68 13.90 -9.78 -9.47
N TYR A 69 13.66 -10.36 -8.32
CA TYR A 69 12.56 -10.01 -7.44
C TYR A 69 12.97 -10.07 -5.97
N ASN A 70 12.18 -9.41 -5.12
CA ASN A 70 12.31 -9.47 -3.67
C ASN A 70 11.10 -10.21 -3.09
N LEU A 71 11.36 -11.10 -2.13
CA LEU A 71 10.32 -11.80 -1.39
C LEU A 71 10.40 -11.38 0.08
N TYR A 72 9.31 -10.87 0.60
CA TYR A 72 9.15 -10.48 2.00
C TYR A 72 8.34 -11.55 2.73
N ASP A 73 8.94 -12.22 3.70
CA ASP A 73 8.21 -13.07 4.65
C ASP A 73 7.69 -12.21 5.80
N ILE A 74 6.38 -12.02 5.83
CA ILE A 74 5.69 -11.20 6.85
C ILE A 74 5.43 -12.00 8.13
N GLY A 75 5.62 -13.31 8.07
CA GLY A 75 5.24 -14.24 9.13
C GLY A 75 3.81 -14.77 9.01
N ASN A 76 3.47 -15.76 9.83
CA ASN A 76 2.15 -16.42 9.82
C ASN A 76 1.71 -16.98 8.45
N GLY A 77 2.68 -17.34 7.60
CA GLY A 77 2.43 -17.83 6.25
C GLY A 77 1.95 -16.74 5.28
N VAL A 78 2.23 -15.48 5.56
CA VAL A 78 1.98 -14.36 4.66
C VAL A 78 3.28 -13.97 3.98
N GLU A 79 3.27 -13.95 2.68
CA GLU A 79 4.38 -13.55 1.81
C GLU A 79 3.96 -12.39 0.91
N VAL A 80 4.89 -11.49 0.62
CA VAL A 80 4.72 -10.42 -0.36
C VAL A 80 5.86 -10.47 -1.36
N LEU A 81 5.51 -10.63 -2.63
CA LEU A 81 6.45 -10.55 -3.74
C LEU A 81 6.49 -9.10 -4.23
N GLU A 82 7.68 -8.51 -4.21
CA GLU A 82 7.98 -7.28 -4.94
C GLU A 82 8.56 -7.67 -6.30
N PHE A 83 7.96 -7.17 -7.34
CA PHE A 83 8.31 -7.56 -8.69
C PHE A 83 8.50 -6.34 -9.59
N SER A 84 9.64 -6.26 -10.27
CA SER A 84 9.89 -5.23 -11.26
C SER A 84 9.01 -5.43 -12.48
N CYS A 85 8.16 -4.45 -12.76
CA CYS A 85 7.19 -4.48 -13.85
C CYS A 85 7.79 -3.94 -15.15
N THR A 86 8.46 -2.80 -15.07
CA THR A 86 9.11 -2.18 -16.21
C THR A 86 10.28 -1.32 -15.78
N VAL A 87 11.26 -1.19 -16.63
CA VAL A 87 12.44 -0.35 -16.42
C VAL A 87 12.37 0.84 -17.37
N GLY A 88 11.93 1.98 -16.85
CA GLY A 88 11.98 3.25 -17.58
C GLY A 88 13.35 3.92 -17.49
N MET A 89 13.54 5.03 -18.21
CA MET A 89 14.80 5.78 -18.17
C MET A 89 15.11 6.36 -16.78
N HIS A 90 14.08 6.69 -16.00
CA HIS A 90 14.21 7.37 -14.70
C HIS A 90 13.46 6.68 -13.56
N ASN A 91 12.54 5.78 -13.87
CA ASN A 91 11.71 5.14 -12.88
C ASN A 91 11.62 3.63 -13.14
N LEU A 92 12.03 2.85 -12.15
CA LEU A 92 11.76 1.42 -12.09
C LEU A 92 10.39 1.22 -11.44
N ALA A 93 9.46 0.61 -12.16
CA ALA A 93 8.12 0.33 -11.65
C ALA A 93 8.06 -1.02 -10.95
N ASN A 94 7.68 -1.05 -9.68
CA ASN A 94 7.53 -2.26 -8.89
C ASN A 94 6.08 -2.49 -8.49
N LEU A 95 5.66 -3.75 -8.58
CA LEU A 95 4.37 -4.27 -8.13
C LEU A 95 4.56 -5.08 -6.87
N TYR A 96 3.53 -5.15 -6.06
CA TYR A 96 3.50 -5.93 -4.83
C TYR A 96 2.35 -6.91 -4.85
N ILE A 97 2.65 -8.19 -4.73
CA ILE A 97 1.68 -9.27 -4.77
C ILE A 97 1.71 -10.02 -3.44
N ARG A 98 0.59 -10.00 -2.76
CA ARG A 98 0.40 -10.70 -1.50
C ARG A 98 -0.11 -12.11 -1.72
N ARG A 99 0.47 -13.08 -1.00
CA ARG A 99 0.05 -14.48 -0.95
C ARG A 99 -0.04 -14.96 0.50
N THR A 100 -0.90 -15.93 0.76
CA THR A 100 -0.90 -16.70 2.01
C THR A 100 -0.60 -18.16 1.70
N SER A 101 0.07 -18.84 2.62
CA SER A 101 0.38 -20.27 2.48
C SER A 101 -0.87 -21.16 2.38
N ASN A 102 -2.04 -20.63 2.74
CA ASN A 102 -3.31 -21.29 2.50
C ASN A 102 -3.63 -21.23 1.01
N THR A 103 -3.35 -22.33 0.30
CA THR A 103 -3.50 -22.49 -1.16
C THR A 103 -4.93 -22.29 -1.67
N LYS A 104 -5.95 -22.24 -0.81
CA LYS A 104 -7.33 -21.94 -1.20
C LYS A 104 -7.57 -20.46 -1.48
N ARG A 105 -6.65 -19.57 -1.08
CA ARG A 105 -6.74 -18.14 -1.35
C ARG A 105 -5.74 -17.77 -2.44
N PRO A 106 -6.21 -17.23 -3.57
CA PRO A 106 -5.33 -16.82 -4.65
C PRO A 106 -4.42 -15.66 -4.20
N ALA A 107 -3.27 -15.55 -4.83
CA ALA A 107 -2.43 -14.38 -4.73
C ALA A 107 -3.19 -13.12 -5.21
N LYS A 108 -2.88 -11.95 -4.65
CA LYS A 108 -3.56 -10.68 -4.97
C LYS A 108 -2.58 -9.55 -5.06
N LEU A 109 -2.79 -8.69 -6.04
CA LEU A 109 -2.14 -7.38 -6.10
C LEU A 109 -2.49 -6.53 -4.88
N ILE A 110 -1.48 -5.86 -4.35
CA ILE A 110 -1.66 -4.88 -3.28
C ILE A 110 -1.98 -3.53 -3.93
N SER A 111 -3.12 -2.96 -3.55
CA SER A 111 -3.45 -1.59 -3.92
C SER A 111 -2.84 -0.61 -2.91
N LEU A 112 -2.35 0.51 -3.43
CA LEU A 112 -1.72 1.57 -2.67
C LEU A 112 -2.69 2.72 -2.50
N ASP A 113 -2.96 3.09 -1.26
CA ASP A 113 -3.78 4.25 -0.95
C ASP A 113 -2.90 5.50 -0.92
N ARG A 114 -3.28 6.52 -1.70
CA ARG A 114 -2.59 7.80 -1.78
C ARG A 114 -3.55 8.95 -1.55
N PRO A 115 -3.06 10.12 -1.10
CA PRO A 115 -3.90 11.30 -0.91
C PRO A 115 -4.61 11.69 -2.20
N LYS A 116 -5.88 12.10 -2.11
CA LYS A 116 -6.67 12.52 -3.27
C LYS A 116 -6.00 13.68 -4.01
N GLY A 117 -6.09 13.65 -5.33
CA GLY A 117 -5.58 14.72 -6.19
C GLY A 117 -4.07 14.73 -6.35
N GLN A 118 -3.36 13.70 -5.89
CA GLN A 118 -1.95 13.55 -6.20
C GLN A 118 -1.77 13.04 -7.64
N PRO A 119 -0.76 13.53 -8.38
CA PRO A 119 -0.57 13.13 -9.76
C PRO A 119 -0.21 11.66 -9.85
N ASN A 120 -0.89 11.01 -10.71
CA ASN A 120 -0.48 10.07 -11.71
C ASN A 120 0.32 8.86 -11.28
N THR A 121 -0.14 8.15 -10.31
CA THR A 121 0.46 6.86 -10.07
C THR A 121 -0.60 5.79 -10.17
N SER A 122 -0.27 4.73 -10.91
CA SER A 122 -1.07 3.52 -10.84
C SER A 122 -1.26 3.15 -9.37
N ARG A 123 -2.48 2.84 -9.00
CA ARG A 123 -2.79 2.39 -7.63
C ARG A 123 -2.07 1.10 -7.22
N TYR A 124 -1.28 0.50 -8.09
CA TYR A 124 -0.59 -0.77 -7.85
C TYR A 124 0.93 -0.66 -7.96
N ILE A 125 1.47 0.50 -8.36
CA ILE A 125 2.90 0.66 -8.65
C ILE A 125 3.55 1.60 -7.65
N LEU A 126 4.68 1.19 -7.08
CA LEU A 126 5.69 2.05 -6.47
C LEU A 126 6.86 2.21 -7.43
N PHE A 127 7.35 3.44 -7.58
CA PHE A 127 8.52 3.71 -8.40
C PHE A 127 9.78 3.77 -7.57
N ASN A 128 10.88 3.22 -8.10
CA ASN A 128 12.20 3.24 -7.46
C ASN A 128 12.14 2.85 -5.98
N SER A 129 11.33 1.85 -5.67
CA SER A 129 11.12 1.42 -4.30
C SER A 129 12.27 0.55 -3.79
N PHE A 130 12.57 0.69 -2.52
CA PHE A 130 13.55 -0.12 -1.81
C PHE A 130 13.18 -0.24 -0.32
N TRP A 131 13.65 -1.31 0.30
CA TRP A 131 13.49 -1.49 1.73
C TRP A 131 14.49 -0.66 2.51
N ASP A 132 14.01 0.25 3.35
CA ASP A 132 14.82 1.05 4.26
C ASP A 132 14.83 0.42 5.67
N HIS A 133 15.90 -0.26 6.01
CA HIS A 133 16.06 -0.90 7.31
C HIS A 133 16.01 0.08 8.48
N ASN A 134 16.48 1.32 8.30
CA ASN A 134 16.47 2.32 9.36
C ASN A 134 15.05 2.78 9.70
N ARG A 135 14.17 2.80 8.70
CA ARG A 135 12.76 3.19 8.86
C ARG A 135 11.84 2.01 9.07
N ASN A 136 12.35 0.77 8.91
CA ASN A 136 11.52 -0.43 8.84
C ASN A 136 10.33 -0.23 7.89
N ALA A 137 10.61 0.16 6.66
CA ALA A 137 9.60 0.59 5.69
C ALA A 137 10.09 0.47 4.24
N LEU A 138 9.15 0.33 3.32
CA LEU A 138 9.40 0.57 1.90
C LEU A 138 9.41 2.07 1.65
N THR A 139 10.50 2.54 1.07
CA THR A 139 10.66 3.91 0.59
C THR A 139 10.59 3.91 -0.92
N SER A 140 9.87 4.85 -1.50
CA SER A 140 9.79 5.00 -2.95
C SER A 140 9.82 6.47 -3.38
N PHE A 141 10.24 6.73 -4.61
CA PHE A 141 10.21 8.08 -5.17
C PHE A 141 9.96 8.04 -6.68
N THR A 142 9.27 9.05 -7.19
CA THR A 142 9.14 9.29 -8.62
C THR A 142 9.96 10.48 -9.04
N VAL A 143 10.49 10.39 -10.25
CA VAL A 143 11.11 11.52 -10.96
C VAL A 143 10.25 11.81 -12.17
N ASP A 144 9.53 12.94 -12.17
CA ASP A 144 8.56 13.25 -13.22
C ASP A 144 9.23 13.70 -14.52
N ARG A 145 10.49 14.18 -14.42
CA ARG A 145 11.34 14.46 -15.58
C ARG A 145 12.84 14.34 -15.22
N GLY A 146 13.67 14.24 -16.25
CA GLY A 146 15.09 13.93 -16.10
C GLY A 146 15.94 14.89 -15.25
N LEU A 147 15.43 16.08 -14.92
CA LEU A 147 16.14 17.04 -14.06
C LEU A 147 15.96 16.76 -12.57
N SER A 148 15.09 15.81 -12.20
CA SER A 148 14.76 15.47 -10.81
C SER A 148 14.34 16.69 -9.96
N ASP A 149 13.66 17.64 -10.58
CA ASP A 149 13.24 18.89 -9.95
C ASP A 149 11.76 18.87 -9.55
N CYS A 150 11.07 17.76 -9.79
CA CYS A 150 9.68 17.50 -9.39
C CYS A 150 9.40 15.99 -9.34
N GLY A 151 8.40 15.60 -8.55
CA GLY A 151 8.03 14.21 -8.35
C GLY A 151 7.36 13.97 -7.00
N SER A 152 7.42 12.73 -6.52
CA SER A 152 6.90 12.34 -5.23
C SER A 152 7.88 11.49 -4.43
N PHE A 153 7.64 11.42 -3.12
CA PHE A 153 8.32 10.56 -2.18
C PHE A 153 7.30 9.92 -1.26
N GLU A 154 7.42 8.62 -1.05
CA GLU A 154 6.45 7.84 -0.28
C GLU A 154 7.15 6.90 0.68
N ILE A 155 6.56 6.72 1.87
CA ILE A 155 6.94 5.69 2.84
C ILE A 155 5.73 4.81 3.12
N HIS A 156 5.91 3.51 2.98
CA HIS A 156 4.90 2.51 3.25
C HIS A 156 5.41 1.48 4.26
N ARG A 157 4.54 0.99 5.13
CA ARG A 157 4.86 -0.11 6.05
C ARG A 157 3.99 -1.32 5.76
N PHE A 158 4.55 -2.50 5.97
CA PHE A 158 3.76 -3.71 5.96
C PHE A 158 2.93 -3.81 7.23
N THR A 159 1.66 -4.11 7.06
CA THR A 159 0.82 -4.59 8.16
C THR A 159 1.11 -6.07 8.43
N SER A 160 0.71 -6.59 9.59
CA SER A 160 0.80 -8.02 9.91
C SER A 160 0.02 -8.94 8.96
N GLN A 161 -0.83 -8.35 8.13
CA GLN A 161 -1.57 -9.06 7.09
C GLN A 161 -0.90 -8.97 5.70
N GLY A 162 0.26 -8.32 5.59
CA GLY A 162 1.00 -8.16 4.34
C GLY A 162 0.41 -7.13 3.38
N TYR A 163 -0.36 -6.16 3.86
CA TYR A 163 -0.75 -4.99 3.09
C TYR A 163 0.25 -3.86 3.32
N LEU A 164 0.30 -2.93 2.37
CA LEU A 164 1.11 -1.72 2.47
C LEU A 164 0.22 -0.56 2.95
N GLU A 165 0.61 0.03 4.07
CA GLU A 165 -0.02 1.21 4.64
C GLU A 165 0.84 2.43 4.39
N LEU A 166 0.26 3.49 3.84
CA LEU A 166 0.95 4.76 3.62
C LEU A 166 1.25 5.43 4.96
N VAL A 167 2.53 5.72 5.20
CA VAL A 167 3.01 6.43 6.40
C VAL A 167 3.28 7.89 6.11
N GLU A 168 3.89 8.17 4.95
CA GLU A 168 4.27 9.51 4.54
C GLU A 168 4.14 9.66 3.03
N TYR A 169 3.64 10.81 2.60
CA TYR A 169 3.61 11.21 1.21
C TYR A 169 4.06 12.66 1.08
N ARG A 170 5.04 12.89 0.22
CA ARG A 170 5.55 14.19 -0.14
C ARG A 170 5.48 14.37 -1.65
N ALA A 171 5.25 15.59 -2.11
CA ALA A 171 5.28 15.88 -3.52
C ALA A 171 5.71 17.32 -3.82
N LYS A 172 6.47 17.46 -4.88
CA LYS A 172 6.78 18.74 -5.54
C LYS A 172 6.23 18.66 -6.96
N ARG A 173 5.10 19.32 -7.19
CA ARG A 173 4.39 19.27 -8.48
C ARG A 173 4.98 20.19 -9.52
N GLU A 174 5.53 21.32 -9.08
CA GLU A 174 6.09 22.33 -9.97
C GLU A 174 7.52 21.94 -10.38
N CYS A 175 7.71 21.70 -11.67
CA CYS A 175 9.00 21.43 -12.27
C CYS A 175 9.65 22.76 -12.65
N ASP A 176 10.25 23.45 -11.68
CA ASP A 176 10.77 24.82 -11.78
C ASP A 176 12.28 24.89 -12.11
N GLY A 177 12.90 23.75 -12.41
CA GLY A 177 14.35 23.66 -12.67
C GLY A 177 15.22 23.70 -11.42
N LYS A 178 14.63 23.74 -10.22
CA LYS A 178 15.36 23.75 -8.96
C LYS A 178 15.34 22.36 -8.32
N PHE A 179 16.46 21.70 -8.38
CA PHE A 179 16.64 20.40 -7.73
C PHE A 179 16.33 20.47 -6.24
N ARG A 180 15.66 19.45 -5.74
CA ARG A 180 15.47 19.14 -4.32
C ARG A 180 15.54 17.64 -4.13
N GLU A 181 16.09 17.22 -3.01
CA GLU A 181 15.97 15.81 -2.61
C GLU A 181 14.49 15.45 -2.41
N PRO A 182 14.04 14.26 -2.85
CA PRO A 182 12.65 13.84 -2.70
C PRO A 182 12.16 13.87 -1.25
N THR A 183 13.05 13.62 -0.29
CA THR A 183 12.76 13.73 1.16
C THR A 183 12.47 15.16 1.63
N ASP A 184 12.85 16.16 0.85
CA ASP A 184 12.65 17.58 1.16
C ASP A 184 11.42 18.18 0.44
N TYR A 185 10.68 17.37 -0.30
CA TYR A 185 9.43 17.82 -0.92
C TYR A 185 8.38 18.19 0.14
N PRO A 186 7.45 19.09 -0.17
CA PRO A 186 6.36 19.44 0.74
C PRO A 186 5.61 18.21 1.23
N LEU A 187 5.39 18.13 2.54
CA LEU A 187 4.62 17.06 3.17
C LEU A 187 3.13 17.23 2.84
N ILE A 188 2.52 16.18 2.31
CA ILE A 188 1.10 16.13 1.95
C ILE A 188 0.32 15.22 2.90
N PHE A 189 0.95 14.11 3.34
CA PHE A 189 0.36 13.17 4.27
C PHE A 189 1.42 12.66 5.26
N PRO A 190 1.10 12.52 6.57
CA PRO A 190 -0.16 12.92 7.19
C PRO A 190 -0.37 14.45 7.10
N ALA A 191 -1.64 14.85 6.97
CA ALA A 191 -1.97 16.27 7.02
C ALA A 191 -1.59 16.85 8.40
N LYS A 192 -0.97 18.05 8.40
CA LYS A 192 -0.62 18.76 9.64
C LYS A 192 -1.84 19.39 10.28
#